data_6e8c3fb1fda38b734989ac1dad13d976
#
_entry.id   6e8c3fb1fda38b734989ac1dad13d976
#
_cell.length_a   1.000
_cell.length_b   1.000
_cell.length_c   1.000
_cell.angle_alpha   90.00
_cell.angle_beta   90.00
_cell.angle_gamma   90.00
#
_symmetry.space_group_name_H-M   'P 1'
#
loop_
_entity.id
_entity.type
_entity.pdbx_description
1 polymer ?
#
loop_
_entity_poly.entity_id
_entity_poly.type
_entity_poly.pdbx_seq_one_letter_code
_entity_poly.pdbx_strand_id
1 'polypeptide(L)'
;MLEGGEATGKSTQAARLAARLRDRGIEAVETFEPGGTSLGAQLRALLLHGDAPVDPTAEALMIAADRAQHVAEVVRPSLARGAWVVSDRFVPSSLAYQGVGRGLGVAEVEQLNALATAGVEPDLVIVLDVSPAVASARVPGVRDRLEEEDDAFHLAVHEAYRDLAQARGWSLVDASSGVADVADAVWSVVSEVLAP
;
A
#
# COMPACT_ATOMS: atom_id res chain seq x y z
N MET A 1 6.32 -5.25 1.09
CA MET A 1 5.12 -4.59 0.54
C MET A 1 5.50 -3.44 -0.35
N LEU A 2 4.60 -3.03 -1.25
CA LEU A 2 4.74 -1.90 -2.15
C LEU A 2 3.78 -0.78 -1.74
N GLU A 3 4.29 0.42 -1.60
CA GLU A 3 3.61 1.59 -1.11
C GLU A 3 3.82 2.79 -2.04
N GLY A 4 3.12 3.89 -1.80
CA GLY A 4 3.22 5.13 -2.58
C GLY A 4 1.86 5.71 -2.94
N GLY A 5 1.84 6.92 -3.47
CA GLY A 5 0.64 7.63 -3.91
C GLY A 5 -0.13 6.92 -5.03
N GLU A 6 -1.17 7.58 -5.54
CA GLU A 6 -1.94 7.03 -6.65
C GLU A 6 -1.09 6.96 -7.94
N ALA A 7 -1.43 6.02 -8.83
CA ALA A 7 -0.80 5.81 -10.14
C ALA A 7 0.75 5.68 -10.14
N THR A 8 1.36 5.34 -9.00
CA THR A 8 2.81 5.08 -8.92
C THR A 8 3.23 3.75 -9.51
N GLY A 9 2.28 2.87 -9.86
CA GLY A 9 2.52 1.57 -10.47
C GLY A 9 2.62 0.39 -9.50
N LYS A 10 2.19 0.56 -8.25
CA LYS A 10 2.24 -0.47 -7.19
C LYS A 10 1.73 -1.84 -7.63
N SER A 11 0.50 -1.91 -8.14
CA SER A 11 -0.11 -3.18 -8.55
C SER A 11 0.68 -3.86 -9.65
N THR A 12 1.18 -3.10 -10.63
CA THR A 12 2.04 -3.63 -11.70
C THR A 12 3.34 -4.20 -11.14
N GLN A 13 3.96 -3.49 -10.20
CA GLN A 13 5.22 -3.93 -9.60
C GLN A 13 5.01 -5.09 -8.61
N ALA A 14 3.89 -5.13 -7.89
CA ALA A 14 3.54 -6.25 -7.02
C ALA A 14 3.38 -7.55 -7.83
N ALA A 15 2.64 -7.50 -8.94
CA ALA A 15 2.47 -8.65 -9.83
C ALA A 15 3.81 -9.12 -10.41
N ARG A 16 4.66 -8.19 -10.87
CA ARG A 16 5.99 -8.51 -11.41
C ARG A 16 6.91 -9.10 -10.36
N LEU A 17 6.92 -8.54 -9.16
CA LEU A 17 7.72 -9.05 -8.05
C LEU A 17 7.28 -10.46 -7.65
N ALA A 18 5.98 -10.69 -7.49
CA ALA A 18 5.45 -12.01 -7.16
C ALA A 18 5.78 -13.05 -8.24
N ALA A 19 5.67 -12.69 -9.52
CA ALA A 19 6.08 -13.56 -10.61
C ALA A 19 7.59 -13.88 -10.56
N ARG A 20 8.44 -12.87 -10.35
CA ARG A 20 9.91 -13.03 -10.28
C ARG A 20 10.36 -13.88 -9.08
N LEU A 21 9.65 -13.84 -7.96
CA LEU A 21 9.87 -14.74 -6.82
C LEU A 21 9.51 -16.18 -7.18
N ARG A 22 8.34 -16.40 -7.79
CA ARG A 22 7.87 -17.74 -8.22
C ARG A 22 8.79 -18.38 -9.24
N ASP A 23 9.32 -17.61 -10.20
CA ASP A 23 10.31 -18.08 -11.18
C ASP A 23 11.61 -18.57 -10.54
N ARG A 24 11.87 -18.18 -9.28
CA ARG A 24 13.00 -18.64 -8.44
C ARG A 24 12.64 -19.77 -7.49
N GLY A 25 11.44 -20.33 -7.62
CA GLY A 25 10.97 -21.40 -6.77
C GLY A 25 10.52 -20.95 -5.37
N ILE A 26 10.34 -19.64 -5.16
CA ILE A 26 9.84 -19.08 -3.90
C ILE A 26 8.31 -18.98 -4.00
N GLU A 27 7.59 -19.62 -3.08
CA GLU A 27 6.15 -19.45 -3.00
C GLU A 27 5.83 -17.99 -2.64
N ALA A 28 5.04 -17.31 -3.48
CA ALA A 28 4.68 -15.91 -3.29
C ALA A 28 3.18 -15.70 -3.52
N VAL A 29 2.52 -15.06 -2.56
CA VAL A 29 1.13 -14.63 -2.62
C VAL A 29 1.10 -13.15 -2.92
N GLU A 30 0.48 -12.79 -4.04
CA GLU A 30 0.17 -11.41 -4.40
C GLU A 30 -1.19 -11.05 -3.81
N THR A 31 -1.27 -9.88 -3.17
CA THR A 31 -2.48 -9.38 -2.53
C THR A 31 -2.50 -7.86 -2.49
N PHE A 32 -3.58 -7.25 -2.01
CA PHE A 32 -3.73 -5.79 -1.97
C PHE A 32 -4.72 -5.34 -0.89
N GLU A 33 -4.65 -4.09 -0.51
CA GLU A 33 -5.59 -3.40 0.39
C GLU A 33 -6.01 -2.03 -0.17
N PRO A 34 -7.28 -1.62 0.06
CA PRO A 34 -8.38 -2.44 0.57
C PRO A 34 -8.96 -3.34 -0.51
N GLY A 35 -9.52 -4.49 -0.12
CA GLY A 35 -10.30 -5.33 -1.02
C GLY A 35 -9.78 -6.75 -1.25
N GLY A 36 -8.70 -7.16 -0.58
CA GLY A 36 -8.06 -8.48 -0.75
C GLY A 36 -8.88 -9.69 -0.26
N THR A 37 -10.05 -9.47 0.32
CA THR A 37 -10.96 -10.51 0.82
C THR A 37 -12.39 -10.23 0.37
N SER A 38 -13.30 -11.19 0.57
CA SER A 38 -14.73 -11.00 0.24
C SER A 38 -15.36 -9.85 1.03
N LEU A 39 -15.08 -9.75 2.34
CA LEU A 39 -15.50 -8.62 3.16
C LEU A 39 -14.81 -7.33 2.71
N GLY A 40 -13.51 -7.41 2.45
CA GLY A 40 -12.72 -6.28 1.99
C GLY A 40 -13.23 -5.68 0.68
N ALA A 41 -13.66 -6.51 -0.26
CA ALA A 41 -14.24 -6.04 -1.52
C ALA A 41 -15.53 -5.20 -1.30
N GLN A 42 -16.36 -5.56 -0.30
CA GLN A 42 -17.54 -4.79 0.07
C GLN A 42 -17.16 -3.47 0.73
N LEU A 43 -16.19 -3.49 1.64
CA LEU A 43 -15.67 -2.28 2.28
C LEU A 43 -15.03 -1.33 1.25
N ARG A 44 -14.24 -1.87 0.31
CA ARG A 44 -13.69 -1.10 -0.81
C ARG A 44 -14.76 -0.41 -1.64
N ALA A 45 -15.84 -1.12 -1.98
CA ALA A 45 -16.95 -0.54 -2.74
C ALA A 45 -17.60 0.64 -2.00
N LEU A 46 -17.82 0.50 -0.68
CA LEU A 46 -18.36 1.59 0.15
C LEU A 46 -17.38 2.78 0.25
N LEU A 47 -16.09 2.47 0.43
CA LEU A 47 -15.04 3.47 0.60
C LEU A 47 -14.77 4.29 -0.66
N LEU A 48 -14.68 3.64 -1.82
CA LEU A 48 -14.19 4.28 -3.04
C LEU A 48 -15.30 4.68 -4.01
N HIS A 49 -16.47 4.02 -3.94
CA HIS A 49 -17.54 4.18 -4.92
C HIS A 49 -18.93 4.45 -4.29
N GLY A 50 -19.00 4.61 -2.98
CA GLY A 50 -20.25 4.98 -2.30
C GLY A 50 -20.60 6.44 -2.53
N ASP A 51 -21.89 6.74 -2.70
CA ASP A 51 -22.40 8.11 -2.93
C ASP A 51 -22.42 8.98 -1.66
N ALA A 52 -22.36 8.37 -0.47
CA ALA A 52 -22.42 9.09 0.79
C ALA A 52 -21.06 9.64 1.19
N PRO A 53 -20.98 10.86 1.74
CA PRO A 53 -19.76 11.37 2.35
C PRO A 53 -19.35 10.46 3.52
N VAL A 54 -18.05 10.20 3.65
CA VAL A 54 -17.50 9.38 4.73
C VAL A 54 -16.64 10.26 5.62
N ASP A 55 -16.95 10.24 6.92
CA ASP A 55 -16.12 10.92 7.92
C ASP A 55 -14.70 10.31 7.95
N PRO A 56 -13.63 11.11 8.11
CA PRO A 56 -12.25 10.61 8.16
C PRO A 56 -12.03 9.48 9.16
N THR A 57 -12.66 9.54 10.34
CA THR A 57 -12.54 8.48 11.35
C THR A 57 -13.23 7.19 10.89
N ALA A 58 -14.41 7.31 10.27
CA ALA A 58 -15.13 6.17 9.70
C ALA A 58 -14.33 5.53 8.55
N GLU A 59 -13.70 6.34 7.70
CA GLU A 59 -12.79 5.87 6.65
C GLU A 59 -11.64 5.04 7.24
N ALA A 60 -10.94 5.57 8.25
CA ALA A 60 -9.84 4.88 8.91
C ALA A 60 -10.28 3.55 9.56
N LEU A 61 -11.45 3.55 10.21
CA LEU A 61 -12.01 2.35 10.84
C LEU A 61 -12.39 1.28 9.80
N MET A 62 -12.96 1.66 8.66
CA MET A 62 -13.29 0.72 7.59
C MET A 62 -12.04 0.12 6.94
N ILE A 63 -10.99 0.92 6.72
CA ILE A 63 -9.70 0.44 6.22
C ILE A 63 -9.05 -0.51 7.24
N ALA A 64 -9.13 -0.21 8.53
CA ALA A 64 -8.63 -1.09 9.57
C ALA A 64 -9.43 -2.41 9.65
N ALA A 65 -10.74 -2.37 9.44
CA ALA A 65 -11.59 -3.57 9.40
C ALA A 65 -11.25 -4.46 8.18
N ASP A 66 -11.06 -3.85 7.00
CA ASP A 66 -10.54 -4.54 5.81
C ASP A 66 -9.21 -5.24 6.12
N ARG A 67 -8.26 -4.50 6.67
CA ARG A 67 -6.92 -5.00 7.03
C ARG A 67 -6.97 -6.14 8.03
N ALA A 68 -7.82 -6.04 9.06
CA ALA A 68 -7.96 -7.10 10.05
C ALA A 68 -8.43 -8.41 9.41
N GLN A 69 -9.40 -8.34 8.52
CA GLN A 69 -9.89 -9.49 7.77
C GLN A 69 -8.82 -10.04 6.82
N HIS A 70 -8.13 -9.16 6.10
CA HIS A 70 -7.06 -9.53 5.17
C HIS A 70 -5.89 -10.22 5.88
N VAL A 71 -5.48 -9.70 7.03
CA VAL A 71 -4.44 -10.34 7.86
C VAL A 71 -4.86 -11.73 8.32
N ALA A 72 -6.11 -11.89 8.75
CA ALA A 72 -6.62 -13.16 9.24
C ALA A 72 -6.78 -14.22 8.13
N GLU A 73 -7.30 -13.84 6.97
CA GLU A 73 -7.63 -14.78 5.90
C GLU A 73 -6.49 -15.05 4.91
N VAL A 74 -5.64 -14.05 4.67
CA VAL A 74 -4.64 -14.12 3.60
C VAL A 74 -3.22 -14.07 4.14
N VAL A 75 -2.87 -13.01 4.91
CA VAL A 75 -1.47 -12.78 5.27
C VAL A 75 -0.93 -13.85 6.21
N ARG A 76 -1.57 -14.01 7.38
CA ARG A 76 -1.13 -15.01 8.38
C ARG A 76 -1.10 -16.45 7.86
N PRO A 77 -2.13 -16.96 7.16
CA PRO A 77 -2.07 -18.30 6.60
C PRO A 77 -0.98 -18.46 5.55
N SER A 78 -0.67 -17.41 4.78
CA SER A 78 0.41 -17.43 3.80
C SER A 78 1.78 -17.49 4.46
N LEU A 79 2.02 -16.63 5.46
CA LEU A 79 3.27 -16.63 6.23
C LEU A 79 3.46 -17.96 6.99
N ALA A 80 2.39 -18.51 7.56
CA ALA A 80 2.44 -19.76 8.33
C ALA A 80 2.89 -20.97 7.50
N ARG A 81 2.68 -20.97 6.17
CA ARG A 81 3.17 -22.02 5.27
C ARG A 81 4.49 -21.68 4.61
N GLY A 82 5.14 -20.57 5.00
CA GLY A 82 6.44 -20.16 4.48
C GLY A 82 6.37 -19.38 3.16
N ALA A 83 5.19 -18.96 2.72
CA ALA A 83 5.05 -18.16 1.51
C ALA A 83 5.44 -16.69 1.77
N TRP A 84 6.02 -16.06 0.78
CA TRP A 84 6.17 -14.61 0.73
C TRP A 84 4.82 -13.95 0.45
N VAL A 85 4.53 -12.84 1.13
CA VAL A 85 3.35 -12.01 0.86
C VAL A 85 3.81 -10.72 0.22
N VAL A 86 3.37 -10.50 -1.02
CA VAL A 86 3.60 -9.26 -1.78
C VAL A 86 2.30 -8.49 -1.79
N SER A 87 2.21 -7.46 -0.94
CA SER A 87 1.00 -6.63 -0.84
C SER A 87 1.18 -5.29 -1.55
N ASP A 88 0.18 -4.92 -2.37
CA ASP A 88 -0.05 -3.55 -2.82
C ASP A 88 -0.83 -2.83 -1.72
N ARG A 89 -0.17 -1.96 -0.97
CA ARG A 89 -0.61 -1.26 0.24
C ARG A 89 -0.71 -2.14 1.50
N PHE A 90 -0.53 -1.49 2.63
CA PHE A 90 -0.73 -1.98 3.99
C PHE A 90 -0.78 -0.78 4.97
N VAL A 91 -0.25 -0.94 6.19
CA VAL A 91 -0.24 0.10 7.24
C VAL A 91 0.35 1.44 6.76
N PRO A 92 1.49 1.50 6.03
CA PRO A 92 2.04 2.78 5.59
C PRO A 92 1.05 3.65 4.79
N SER A 93 0.19 3.04 3.98
CA SER A 93 -0.88 3.77 3.29
C SER A 93 -1.81 4.48 4.28
N SER A 94 -2.22 3.82 5.36
CA SER A 94 -3.08 4.45 6.37
C SER A 94 -2.39 5.59 7.09
N LEU A 95 -1.09 5.47 7.37
CA LEU A 95 -0.32 6.55 8.01
C LEU A 95 -0.25 7.79 7.11
N ALA A 96 -0.03 7.59 5.81
CA ALA A 96 0.05 8.69 4.85
C ALA A 96 -1.34 9.31 4.57
N TYR A 97 -2.34 8.48 4.25
CA TYR A 97 -3.67 8.98 3.85
C TYR A 97 -4.50 9.43 5.04
N GLN A 98 -4.73 8.55 6.03
CA GLN A 98 -5.60 8.88 7.16
C GLN A 98 -4.85 9.66 8.24
N GLY A 99 -3.60 9.29 8.53
CA GLY A 99 -2.79 9.95 9.55
C GLY A 99 -2.46 11.39 9.16
N VAL A 100 -1.87 11.61 7.99
CA VAL A 100 -1.45 12.93 7.51
C VAL A 100 -2.52 13.55 6.63
N GLY A 101 -2.93 12.91 5.54
CA GLY A 101 -3.87 13.47 4.56
C GLY A 101 -5.21 13.87 5.17
N ARG A 102 -5.81 13.03 6.02
CA ARG A 102 -7.04 13.34 6.75
C ARG A 102 -6.81 14.07 8.08
N GLY A 103 -5.56 14.21 8.51
CA GLY A 103 -5.23 14.93 9.74
C GLY A 103 -5.62 14.20 11.03
N LEU A 104 -5.83 12.89 11.01
CA LEU A 104 -6.18 12.12 12.21
C LEU A 104 -4.99 11.94 13.18
N GLY A 105 -3.76 12.19 12.71
CA GLY A 105 -2.54 11.93 13.47
C GLY A 105 -1.94 10.56 13.18
N VAL A 106 -0.62 10.54 12.99
CA VAL A 106 0.10 9.29 12.66
C VAL A 106 0.03 8.31 13.84
N ALA A 107 0.19 8.80 15.07
CA ALA A 107 0.19 7.96 16.27
C ALA A 107 -1.17 7.30 16.53
N GLU A 108 -2.27 8.01 16.29
CA GLU A 108 -3.63 7.51 16.44
C GLU A 108 -3.94 6.42 15.42
N VAL A 109 -3.51 6.65 14.18
CA VAL A 109 -3.67 5.67 13.10
C VAL A 109 -2.77 4.45 13.30
N GLU A 110 -1.58 4.59 13.88
CA GLU A 110 -0.75 3.46 14.29
C GLU A 110 -1.43 2.59 15.34
N GLN A 111 -2.01 3.18 16.38
CA GLN A 111 -2.71 2.43 17.43
C GLN A 111 -3.89 1.63 16.84
N LEU A 112 -4.66 2.25 15.94
CA LEU A 112 -5.74 1.58 15.24
C LEU A 112 -5.23 0.37 14.42
N ASN A 113 -4.13 0.57 13.70
CA ASN A 113 -3.56 -0.48 12.86
C ASN A 113 -2.84 -1.57 13.65
N ALA A 114 -2.26 -1.27 14.81
CA ALA A 114 -1.69 -2.28 15.70
C ALA A 114 -2.75 -3.32 16.13
N LEU A 115 -3.98 -2.84 16.41
CA LEU A 115 -5.11 -3.74 16.67
C LEU A 115 -5.48 -4.56 15.41
N ALA A 116 -5.61 -3.91 14.26
CA ALA A 116 -6.03 -4.54 13.01
C ALA A 116 -5.03 -5.61 12.52
N THR A 117 -3.73 -5.35 12.61
CA THR A 117 -2.70 -6.30 12.18
C THR A 117 -2.42 -7.39 13.22
N ALA A 118 -2.84 -7.16 14.48
CA ALA A 118 -2.53 -8.04 15.62
C ALA A 118 -1.03 -8.39 15.67
N GLY A 119 -0.15 -7.42 15.44
CA GLY A 119 1.30 -7.54 15.49
C GLY A 119 1.97 -8.10 14.24
N VAL A 120 1.26 -8.24 13.12
CA VAL A 120 1.90 -8.51 11.83
C VAL A 120 2.50 -7.22 11.29
N GLU A 121 3.80 -7.23 11.10
CA GLU A 121 4.56 -6.12 10.51
C GLU A 121 5.25 -6.57 9.22
N PRO A 122 5.49 -5.68 8.27
CA PRO A 122 6.22 -6.01 7.06
C PRO A 122 7.73 -6.09 7.32
N ASP A 123 8.38 -7.13 6.79
CA ASP A 123 9.85 -7.23 6.80
C ASP A 123 10.50 -6.20 5.87
N LEU A 124 9.80 -5.79 4.81
CA LEU A 124 10.30 -4.83 3.83
C LEU A 124 9.17 -3.94 3.31
N VAL A 125 9.38 -2.63 3.38
CA VAL A 125 8.52 -1.60 2.79
C VAL A 125 9.28 -0.90 1.66
N ILE A 126 8.71 -0.91 0.46
CA ILE A 126 9.23 -0.21 -0.72
C ILE A 126 8.22 0.84 -1.13
N VAL A 127 8.60 2.10 -1.04
CA VAL A 127 7.78 3.23 -1.48
C VAL A 127 8.16 3.58 -2.91
N LEU A 128 7.20 3.47 -3.82
CA LEU A 128 7.34 3.93 -5.19
C LEU A 128 7.10 5.43 -5.24
N ASP A 129 8.18 6.18 -5.43
CA ASP A 129 8.19 7.64 -5.39
C ASP A 129 8.00 8.21 -6.80
N VAL A 130 6.93 8.97 -6.99
CA VAL A 130 6.64 9.69 -8.23
C VAL A 130 6.04 11.04 -7.86
N SER A 131 6.49 12.10 -8.50
CA SER A 131 5.88 13.41 -8.24
C SER A 131 4.39 13.42 -8.56
N PRO A 132 3.57 14.17 -7.81
CA PRO A 132 2.12 14.24 -8.04
C PRO A 132 1.76 14.61 -9.49
N ALA A 133 2.55 15.48 -10.13
CA ALA A 133 2.35 15.85 -11.54
C ALA A 133 2.51 14.67 -12.51
N VAL A 134 3.50 13.80 -12.28
CA VAL A 134 3.71 12.60 -13.10
C VAL A 134 2.63 11.54 -12.78
N ALA A 135 2.26 11.38 -11.52
CA ALA A 135 1.20 10.48 -11.10
C ALA A 135 -0.15 10.85 -11.73
N SER A 136 -0.54 12.13 -11.65
CA SER A 136 -1.79 12.64 -12.25
C SER A 136 -1.88 12.41 -13.77
N ALA A 137 -0.75 12.51 -14.49
CA ALA A 137 -0.71 12.23 -15.92
C ALA A 137 -0.91 10.74 -16.28
N ARG A 138 -0.77 9.83 -15.28
CA ARG A 138 -0.91 8.37 -15.48
C ARG A 138 -2.31 7.84 -15.13
N VAL A 139 -3.17 8.65 -14.45
CA VAL A 139 -4.53 8.23 -14.07
C VAL A 139 -5.44 8.30 -15.29
N PRO A 140 -5.91 7.17 -15.83
CA PRO A 140 -6.87 7.17 -16.92
C PRO A 140 -8.30 7.00 -16.39
N GLY A 141 -9.24 7.79 -16.87
CA GLY A 141 -10.67 7.49 -16.72
C GLY A 141 -11.34 8.06 -15.48
N VAL A 142 -12.33 7.33 -14.96
CA VAL A 142 -13.13 7.73 -13.80
C VAL A 142 -12.31 7.57 -12.54
N ARG A 143 -12.21 8.65 -11.76
CA ARG A 143 -11.49 8.67 -10.48
C ARG A 143 -12.38 8.09 -9.38
N ASP A 144 -11.75 7.43 -8.41
CA ASP A 144 -12.41 7.08 -7.16
C ASP A 144 -12.39 8.26 -6.17
N ARG A 145 -13.10 8.11 -5.05
CA ARG A 145 -13.26 9.18 -4.06
C ARG A 145 -11.93 9.71 -3.49
N LEU A 146 -10.91 8.87 -3.35
CA LEU A 146 -9.59 9.30 -2.86
C LEU A 146 -8.79 9.97 -3.97
N GLU A 147 -8.94 9.52 -5.21
CA GLU A 147 -8.32 10.14 -6.39
C GLU A 147 -8.97 11.48 -6.76
N GLU A 148 -10.22 11.73 -6.32
CA GLU A 148 -10.94 13.00 -6.51
C GLU A 148 -10.57 14.10 -5.50
N GLU A 149 -9.79 13.77 -4.45
CA GLU A 149 -9.29 14.77 -3.49
C GLU A 149 -8.44 15.84 -4.19
N ASP A 150 -8.28 16.96 -3.54
CA ASP A 150 -7.56 18.11 -4.10
C ASP A 150 -6.04 17.89 -4.18
N ASP A 151 -5.37 18.75 -4.92
CA ASP A 151 -3.91 18.68 -5.10
C ASP A 151 -3.14 18.84 -3.78
N ALA A 152 -3.70 19.56 -2.81
CA ALA A 152 -3.08 19.73 -1.49
C ALA A 152 -3.09 18.43 -0.69
N PHE A 153 -4.17 17.66 -0.76
CA PHE A 153 -4.25 16.34 -0.16
C PHE A 153 -3.23 15.37 -0.78
N HIS A 154 -3.16 15.31 -2.11
CA HIS A 154 -2.22 14.43 -2.81
C HIS A 154 -0.76 14.81 -2.55
N LEU A 155 -0.47 16.12 -2.45
CA LEU A 155 0.85 16.60 -2.08
C LEU A 155 1.21 16.19 -0.64
N ALA A 156 0.29 16.39 0.31
CA ALA A 156 0.50 16.01 1.71
C ALA A 156 0.75 14.50 1.85
N VAL A 157 -0.01 13.66 1.14
CA VAL A 157 0.20 12.20 1.11
C VAL A 157 1.57 11.83 0.51
N HIS A 158 1.97 12.48 -0.58
CA HIS A 158 3.27 12.26 -1.21
C HIS A 158 4.42 12.61 -0.26
N GLU A 159 4.37 13.79 0.37
CA GLU A 159 5.36 14.23 1.35
C GLU A 159 5.40 13.29 2.57
N ALA A 160 4.23 12.88 3.06
CA ALA A 160 4.11 11.93 4.17
C ALA A 160 4.82 10.60 3.89
N TYR A 161 4.69 10.04 2.69
CA TYR A 161 5.42 8.82 2.34
C TYR A 161 6.94 9.01 2.38
N ARG A 162 7.44 10.14 1.92
CA ARG A 162 8.89 10.44 1.93
C ARG A 162 9.41 10.62 3.36
N ASP A 163 8.69 11.40 4.17
CA ASP A 163 9.05 11.66 5.57
C ASP A 163 9.00 10.37 6.41
N LEU A 164 7.95 9.57 6.24
CA LEU A 164 7.83 8.28 6.90
C LEU A 164 8.91 7.30 6.45
N ALA A 165 9.21 7.26 5.14
CA ALA A 165 10.28 6.41 4.62
C ALA A 165 11.64 6.78 5.22
N GLN A 166 11.96 8.07 5.29
CA GLN A 166 13.19 8.56 5.92
C GLN A 166 13.22 8.22 7.41
N ALA A 167 12.12 8.48 8.14
CA ALA A 167 12.07 8.28 9.59
C ALA A 167 12.13 6.79 9.99
N ARG A 168 11.65 5.89 9.14
CA ARG A 168 11.50 4.45 9.43
C ARG A 168 12.47 3.56 8.66
N GLY A 169 13.33 4.13 7.84
CA GLY A 169 14.29 3.37 7.02
C GLY A 169 13.64 2.55 5.91
N TRP A 170 12.49 2.97 5.38
CA TRP A 170 11.87 2.30 4.24
C TRP A 170 12.63 2.62 2.95
N SER A 171 12.62 1.68 2.02
CA SER A 171 13.28 1.86 0.73
C SER A 171 12.47 2.76 -0.18
N LEU A 172 13.08 3.83 -0.67
CA LEU A 172 12.48 4.74 -1.65
C LEU A 172 12.99 4.37 -3.05
N VAL A 173 12.08 4.08 -3.97
CA VAL A 173 12.39 3.73 -5.37
C VAL A 173 11.77 4.78 -6.29
N ASP A 174 12.59 5.47 -7.07
CA ASP A 174 12.10 6.35 -8.13
C ASP A 174 11.34 5.56 -9.19
N ALA A 175 10.03 5.79 -9.26
CA ALA A 175 9.13 5.13 -10.18
C ALA A 175 8.73 6.02 -11.38
N SER A 176 9.52 7.06 -11.68
CA SER A 176 9.31 7.93 -12.84
C SER A 176 9.72 7.29 -14.18
N SER A 177 10.61 6.30 -14.13
CA SER A 177 11.13 5.59 -15.30
C SER A 177 10.16 4.53 -15.87
N GLY A 178 10.60 3.77 -16.87
CA GLY A 178 9.83 2.71 -17.48
C GLY A 178 9.50 1.55 -16.53
N VAL A 179 8.41 0.85 -16.79
CA VAL A 179 7.92 -0.25 -15.93
C VAL A 179 8.99 -1.32 -15.67
N ALA A 180 9.83 -1.62 -16.65
CA ALA A 180 10.91 -2.61 -16.52
C ALA A 180 12.04 -2.11 -15.60
N ASP A 181 12.45 -0.85 -15.77
CA ASP A 181 13.51 -0.24 -14.96
C ASP A 181 13.10 -0.15 -13.49
N VAL A 182 11.84 0.24 -13.23
CA VAL A 182 11.28 0.23 -11.87
C VAL A 182 11.23 -1.19 -11.30
N ALA A 183 10.88 -2.20 -12.11
CA ALA A 183 10.86 -3.60 -11.65
C ALA A 183 12.27 -4.10 -11.28
N ASP A 184 13.29 -3.67 -12.00
CA ASP A 184 14.68 -4.01 -11.66
C ASP A 184 15.18 -3.26 -10.42
N ALA A 185 14.79 -2.00 -10.23
CA ALA A 185 15.08 -1.26 -9.01
C ALA A 185 14.39 -1.89 -7.78
N VAL A 186 13.11 -2.25 -7.88
CA VAL A 186 12.38 -2.99 -6.82
C VAL A 186 13.08 -4.32 -6.52
N TRP A 187 13.48 -5.05 -7.57
CA TRP A 187 14.19 -6.31 -7.39
C TRP A 187 15.55 -6.15 -6.71
N SER A 188 16.29 -5.10 -7.01
CA SER A 188 17.57 -4.82 -6.34
C SER A 188 17.38 -4.76 -4.83
N VAL A 189 16.37 -4.01 -4.36
CA VAL A 189 16.04 -3.89 -2.93
C VAL A 189 15.65 -5.24 -2.34
N VAL A 190 14.78 -6.00 -3.02
CA VAL A 190 14.32 -7.32 -2.53
C VAL A 190 15.45 -8.34 -2.49
N SER A 191 16.38 -8.30 -3.43
CA SER A 191 17.48 -9.25 -3.50
C SER A 191 18.49 -9.10 -2.35
N GLU A 192 18.57 -7.93 -1.72
CA GLU A 192 19.37 -7.71 -0.52
C GLU A 192 18.80 -8.47 0.70
N VAL A 193 17.48 -8.60 0.78
CA VAL A 193 16.80 -9.38 1.83
C VAL A 193 16.88 -10.90 1.56
N LEU A 194 16.99 -11.28 0.28
CA LEU A 194 17.13 -12.68 -0.13
C LEU A 194 18.57 -13.21 -0.01
N ALA A 195 19.53 -12.30 0.12
CA ALA A 195 20.93 -12.73 0.31
C ALA A 195 21.10 -13.43 1.67
N PRO A 196 21.82 -14.58 1.72
CA PRO A 196 22.01 -15.35 2.95
C PRO A 196 22.88 -14.61 3.97
#